data_423a2252a737e0029d40c13563050cd6
#
_entry.id   423a2252a737e0029d40c13563050cd6
#
_cell.length_a   1.000
_cell.length_b   1.000
_cell.length_c   1.000
_cell.angle_alpha   90.00
_cell.angle_beta   90.00
_cell.angle_gamma   90.00
#
_symmetry.space_group_name_H-M   'P 1'
#
loop_
_entity.id
_entity.type
_entity.pdbx_description
1 polymer ?
#
loop_
_entity_poly.entity_id
_entity_poly.type
_entity_poly.pdbx_seq_one_letter_code
_entity_poly.pdbx_strand_id
1 'polypeptide(L)' 'MDQDTRWLTKYNEVMVFIETNHRNPSRHRLEEHDMLNWLKATRKKLNAGELKPERVEMFNKLLALAEQYKRKNQYQ' A
#
# COMPACT_ATOMS: atom_id res chain seq x y z
N MET A 1 -20.00 -6.35 3.99
CA MET A 1 -18.94 -6.34 2.98
C MET A 1 -18.05 -7.55 3.15
N ASP A 2 -17.70 -8.18 2.06
CA ASP A 2 -16.78 -9.31 2.13
C ASP A 2 -15.32 -8.82 2.21
N GLN A 3 -14.42 -9.76 2.44
CA GLN A 3 -13.00 -9.43 2.58
C GLN A 3 -12.39 -8.90 1.29
N ASP A 4 -12.87 -9.37 0.16
CA ASP A 4 -12.35 -8.94 -1.13
C ASP A 4 -12.67 -7.47 -1.38
N THR A 5 -13.89 -7.05 -1.06
CA THR A 5 -14.31 -5.66 -1.22
C THR A 5 -13.51 -4.75 -0.29
N ARG A 6 -13.29 -5.18 0.96
CA ARG A 6 -12.48 -4.42 1.92
C ARG A 6 -11.06 -4.23 1.44
N TRP A 7 -10.48 -5.31 0.91
CA TRP A 7 -9.12 -5.26 0.42
C TRP A 7 -8.99 -4.28 -0.75
N LEU A 8 -9.92 -4.36 -1.70
CA LEU A 8 -9.93 -3.47 -2.85
C LEU A 8 -10.12 -2.01 -2.45
N THR A 9 -11.00 -1.76 -1.48
CA THR A 9 -11.23 -0.41 -0.97
C THR A 9 -9.95 0.17 -0.38
N LYS A 10 -9.25 -0.60 0.44
CA LYS A 10 -7.97 -0.16 1.02
C LYS A 10 -6.92 0.03 -0.05
N TYR A 11 -6.83 -0.89 -0.99
CA TYR A 11 -5.90 -0.79 -2.10
C TYR A 11 -6.08 0.53 -2.85
N ASN A 12 -7.33 0.85 -3.19
CA ASN A 12 -7.63 2.07 -3.90
C ASN A 12 -7.33 3.31 -3.06
N GLU A 13 -7.65 3.28 -1.77
CA GLU A 13 -7.34 4.39 -0.87
C GLU A 13 -5.85 4.71 -0.84
N VAL A 14 -5.03 3.67 -0.70
CA VAL A 14 -3.58 3.82 -0.64
C VAL A 14 -3.03 4.30 -1.97
N MET A 15 -3.53 3.73 -3.07
CA MET A 15 -3.14 4.13 -4.41
C MET A 15 -3.39 5.62 -4.63
N VAL A 16 -4.61 6.07 -4.38
CA VAL A 16 -5.01 7.46 -4.55
C VAL A 16 -4.20 8.37 -3.63
N PHE A 17 -3.97 7.93 -2.40
CA PHE A 17 -3.17 8.71 -1.45
C PHE A 17 -1.77 8.97 -2.00
N ILE A 18 -1.10 7.91 -2.46
CA ILE A 18 0.27 8.04 -2.96
C ILE A 18 0.32 8.91 -4.22
N GLU A 19 -0.64 8.71 -5.13
CA GLU A 19 -0.70 9.50 -6.37
C GLU A 19 -1.00 10.96 -6.10
N THR A 20 -1.84 11.25 -5.11
CA THR A 20 -2.24 12.62 -4.79
C THR A 20 -1.16 13.36 -4.02
N ASN A 21 -0.56 12.70 -3.04
CA ASN A 21 0.40 13.33 -2.14
C ASN A 21 1.85 13.16 -2.57
N HIS A 22 2.11 12.29 -3.53
CA HIS A 22 3.46 12.02 -4.03
C HIS A 22 4.42 11.55 -2.92
N ARG A 23 3.87 10.80 -1.96
CA ARG A 23 4.64 10.24 -0.86
C ARG A 23 3.90 9.06 -0.24
N ASN A 24 4.61 8.24 0.49
CA ASN A 24 4.02 7.09 1.19
C ASN A 24 3.29 7.54 2.46
N PRO A 25 2.30 6.76 2.92
CA PRO A 25 1.66 7.03 4.20
C PRO A 25 2.69 7.06 5.33
N SER A 26 2.49 7.97 6.28
CA SER A 26 3.41 8.19 7.40
C SER A 26 2.84 7.61 8.69
N ARG A 27 3.71 7.04 9.51
CA ARG A 27 3.32 6.57 10.83
C ARG A 27 3.12 7.72 11.83
N HIS A 28 3.53 8.91 11.45
CA HIS A 28 3.42 10.09 12.31
C HIS A 28 2.03 10.72 12.29
N ARG A 29 1.19 10.32 11.33
CA ARG A 29 -0.18 10.82 11.22
C ARG A 29 -1.17 9.72 11.46
N LEU A 30 -2.13 9.94 12.37
CA LEU A 30 -3.11 8.94 12.74
C LEU A 30 -3.94 8.46 11.54
N GLU A 31 -4.36 9.38 10.71
CA GLU A 31 -5.18 9.07 9.53
C GLU A 31 -4.44 8.23 8.50
N GLU A 32 -3.10 8.31 8.49
CA GLU A 32 -2.28 7.53 7.56
C GLU A 32 -1.79 6.23 8.17
N HIS A 33 -1.90 6.10 9.47
CA HIS A 33 -1.40 4.95 10.20
C HIS A 33 -2.09 3.65 9.77
N ASP A 34 -3.40 3.72 9.55
CA ASP A 34 -4.17 2.56 9.09
C ASP A 34 -3.69 2.07 7.72
N MET A 35 -3.42 3.01 6.82
CA MET A 35 -2.92 2.68 5.49
C MET A 35 -1.55 2.03 5.58
N LEU A 36 -0.69 2.58 6.41
CA LEU A 36 0.65 2.03 6.62
C LEU A 36 0.60 0.62 7.20
N ASN A 37 -0.26 0.40 8.20
CA ASN A 37 -0.44 -0.91 8.80
C ASN A 37 -0.96 -1.91 7.78
N TRP A 38 -1.91 -1.49 6.94
CA TRP A 38 -2.44 -2.34 5.88
C TRP A 38 -1.33 -2.74 4.88
N LEU A 39 -0.50 -1.78 4.50
CA LEU A 39 0.63 -2.04 3.61
C LEU A 39 1.58 -3.07 4.19
N LYS A 40 1.95 -2.89 5.45
CA LYS A 40 2.86 -3.81 6.13
C LYS A 40 2.28 -5.21 6.25
N ALA A 41 1.01 -5.30 6.65
CA ALA A 41 0.33 -6.58 6.81
C ALA A 41 0.21 -7.31 5.48
N THR A 42 -0.15 -6.59 4.42
CA THR A 42 -0.30 -7.18 3.09
C THR A 42 1.05 -7.63 2.54
N ARG A 43 2.09 -6.84 2.75
CA ARG A 43 3.44 -7.20 2.33
C ARG A 43 3.92 -8.46 3.03
N LYS A 44 3.59 -8.59 4.30
CA LYS A 44 3.94 -9.79 5.08
C LYS A 44 3.26 -11.02 4.49
N LYS A 45 1.99 -10.90 4.12
CA LYS A 45 1.27 -12.00 3.48
C LYS A 45 1.87 -12.35 2.12
N LEU A 46 2.27 -11.35 1.37
CA LEU A 46 2.93 -11.55 0.08
C LEU A 46 4.22 -12.36 0.25
N ASN A 47 5.06 -11.96 1.20
CA ASN A 47 6.32 -12.64 1.46
C ASN A 47 6.14 -14.06 1.96
N ALA A 48 5.05 -14.32 2.68
CA ALA A 48 4.72 -15.65 3.19
C ALA A 48 4.03 -16.54 2.15
N GLY A 49 3.70 -16.00 0.97
CA GLY A 49 3.02 -16.74 -0.06
C GLY A 49 1.53 -16.95 0.22
N GLU A 50 0.96 -16.15 1.10
CA GLU A 50 -0.44 -16.27 1.51
C GLU A 50 -1.39 -15.36 0.74
N LEU A 51 -0.84 -14.46 -0.07
CA LEU A 51 -1.64 -13.52 -0.84
C LEU A 51 -2.16 -14.18 -2.11
N LYS A 52 -3.42 -13.93 -2.47
CA LYS A 52 -4.02 -14.48 -3.69
C LYS A 52 -3.24 -13.99 -4.92
N PRO A 53 -3.08 -14.86 -5.96
CA PRO A 53 -2.30 -14.49 -7.16
C PRO A 53 -2.75 -13.19 -7.80
N GLU A 54 -4.04 -12.95 -7.91
CA GLU A 54 -4.58 -11.73 -8.50
C GLU A 54 -4.24 -10.49 -7.68
N ARG A 55 -4.16 -10.64 -6.36
CA ARG A 55 -3.77 -9.56 -5.46
C ARG A 55 -2.27 -9.31 -5.47
N VAL A 56 -1.49 -10.37 -5.68
CA VAL A 56 -0.03 -10.27 -5.78
C VAL A 56 0.33 -9.29 -6.90
N GLU A 57 -0.28 -9.45 -8.05
CA GLU A 57 -0.01 -8.58 -9.20
C GLU A 57 -0.39 -7.14 -8.90
N MET A 58 -1.58 -6.94 -8.34
CA MET A 58 -2.05 -5.60 -7.97
C MET A 58 -1.15 -4.97 -6.93
N PHE A 59 -0.79 -5.73 -5.89
CA PHE A 59 0.04 -5.20 -4.81
C PHE A 59 1.45 -4.86 -5.28
N ASN A 60 1.98 -5.63 -6.21
CA ASN A 60 3.29 -5.33 -6.79
C ASN A 60 3.28 -3.99 -7.51
N LYS A 61 2.20 -3.64 -8.18
CA LYS A 61 2.05 -2.32 -8.81
C LYS A 61 2.06 -1.22 -7.76
N LEU A 62 1.36 -1.44 -6.66
CA LEU A 62 1.33 -0.47 -5.57
C LEU A 62 2.69 -0.31 -4.93
N LEU A 63 3.41 -1.41 -4.71
CA LEU A 63 4.75 -1.36 -4.15
C LEU A 63 5.72 -0.61 -5.07
N ALA A 64 5.60 -0.82 -6.36
CA ALA A 64 6.43 -0.11 -7.33
C ALA A 64 6.20 1.40 -7.26
N LEU A 65 4.94 1.80 -7.15
CA LEU A 65 4.59 3.21 -7.02
C LEU A 65 5.13 3.79 -5.72
N ALA A 66 4.95 3.06 -4.61
CA ALA A 66 5.44 3.48 -3.30
C ALA A 66 6.96 3.62 -3.30
N GLU A 67 7.64 2.69 -3.92
CA GLU A 67 9.10 2.69 -4.05
C GLU A 67 9.58 3.90 -4.83
N GLN A 68 8.88 4.25 -5.89
CA GLN A 68 9.21 5.39 -6.74
C GLN A 68 9.24 6.68 -5.93
N TYR A 69 8.24 6.92 -5.12
CA TYR A 69 8.15 8.14 -4.32
C TYR A 69 9.07 8.11 -3.10
N LYS A 70 9.33 6.92 -2.59
CA LYS A 70 10.28 6.77 -1.49
C LYS A 70 11.68 7.19 -1.92
N ARG A 71 12.09 6.77 -3.11
CA ARG A 71 13.39 7.13 -3.66
C ARG A 71 13.52 8.63 -3.86
N LYS A 72 12.45 9.26 -4.35
CA LYS A 72 12.44 10.69 -4.58
C LYS A 72 12.67 11.45 -3.28
N ASN A 73 12.08 10.99 -2.20
CA ASN A 73 12.21 11.63 -0.90
C ASN A 73 13.62 11.52 -0.32
N GLN A 74 14.34 10.47 -0.67
CA GLN A 74 15.69 10.25 -0.15
C GLN A 74 16.70 11.27 -0.66
N TYR A 75 16.42 11.86 -1.80
CA TYR A 75 17.35 12.81 -2.43
C TYR A 75 16.98 14.27 -2.18
N GLN A 76 16.01 14.48 -1.34
CA GLN A 76 15.63 15.81 -0.89
C GLN A 76 15.99 15.98 0.58
#